data_fb2fe51d36c7bed80542f5b708bf5e31
#
_entry.id   fb2fe51d36c7bed80542f5b708bf5e31
#
_cell.length_a   1.000
_cell.length_b   1.000
_cell.length_c   1.000
_cell.angle_alpha   90.00
_cell.angle_beta   90.00
_cell.angle_gamma   90.00
#
_symmetry.space_group_name_H-M   'P 1'
#
loop_
_entity.id
_entity.type
_entity.pdbx_description
1 polymer ?
#
loop_
_entity_poly.entity_id
_entity_poly.type
_entity_poly.pdbx_seq_one_letter_code
_entity_poly.pdbx_strand_id
1 'polypeptide(L)'
;QTLDRLLGGGGQVFFANSGAEANECAMKLARRWAGRGRHVVVSTYGSFHGRTMATLAATGQPAKHGPFAPMPDGYRHVAWADLAHLESAIDETVSAVIIEPIQGEGGVHPADPEYLAGIRRLCDERNLLMILDEVQTGLGRTGEWFGFQHADVAPDVVTMAKALGNGVPISACWAKAEVAAAFQPGDHATTFGGNPLCTAAARATLEVMEDEDVPGKARHAGALLRGALEELRGV
;
A
#
# COMPACT_ATOMS: atom_id res chain seq x y z
N GLN A 1 -8.82 -15.92 3.07
CA GLN A 1 -8.02 -17.05 2.53
C GLN A 1 -7.39 -16.69 1.18
N THR A 2 -8.18 -16.31 0.13
CA THR A 2 -7.60 -16.03 -1.20
C THR A 2 -6.56 -14.92 -1.17
N LEU A 3 -6.86 -13.75 -0.60
CA LEU A 3 -5.91 -12.65 -0.50
C LEU A 3 -4.66 -13.04 0.29
N ASP A 4 -4.82 -13.76 1.41
CA ASP A 4 -3.69 -14.23 2.20
C ASP A 4 -2.79 -15.17 1.39
N ARG A 5 -3.38 -16.12 0.65
CA ARG A 5 -2.65 -17.03 -0.25
C ARG A 5 -1.88 -16.28 -1.34
N LEU A 6 -2.50 -15.28 -1.98
CA LEU A 6 -1.87 -14.46 -3.03
C LEU A 6 -0.70 -13.62 -2.50
N LEU A 7 -0.72 -13.29 -1.20
CA LEU A 7 0.34 -12.55 -0.48
C LEU A 7 1.40 -13.46 0.16
N GLY A 8 1.36 -14.77 -0.10
CA GLY A 8 2.33 -15.74 0.43
C GLY A 8 1.87 -16.47 1.68
N GLY A 9 0.69 -16.16 2.21
CA GLY A 9 0.13 -16.82 3.40
C GLY A 9 0.70 -16.30 4.72
N GLY A 10 0.14 -16.81 5.81
CA GLY A 10 0.62 -16.52 7.16
C GLY A 10 0.20 -15.16 7.71
N GLY A 11 -0.78 -14.51 7.12
CA GLY A 11 -1.28 -13.22 7.55
C GLY A 11 -2.75 -13.21 7.91
N GLN A 12 -3.24 -12.02 8.25
CA GLN A 12 -4.64 -11.74 8.54
C GLN A 12 -5.12 -10.55 7.72
N VAL A 13 -6.41 -10.54 7.39
CA VAL A 13 -7.04 -9.50 6.58
C VAL A 13 -8.12 -8.79 7.38
N PHE A 14 -8.05 -7.47 7.42
CA PHE A 14 -9.13 -6.60 7.85
C PHE A 14 -9.77 -5.96 6.62
N PHE A 15 -11.10 -6.09 6.45
CA PHE A 15 -11.83 -5.48 5.36
C PHE A 15 -12.40 -4.11 5.74
N ALA A 16 -12.31 -3.16 4.80
CA ALA A 16 -12.93 -1.84 4.91
C ALA A 16 -13.61 -1.50 3.56
N ASN A 17 -13.88 -0.22 3.28
CA ASN A 17 -14.69 0.16 2.11
C ASN A 17 -13.89 0.93 1.04
N SER A 18 -12.79 1.55 1.43
CA SER A 18 -11.97 2.41 0.55
C SER A 18 -10.48 2.24 0.85
N GLY A 19 -9.63 2.61 -0.13
CA GLY A 19 -8.17 2.61 0.08
C GLY A 19 -7.72 3.49 1.25
N ALA A 20 -8.40 4.62 1.46
CA ALA A 20 -8.12 5.48 2.61
C ALA A 20 -8.37 4.75 3.94
N GLU A 21 -9.48 4.02 4.06
CA GLU A 21 -9.77 3.23 5.28
C GLU A 21 -8.78 2.07 5.48
N ALA A 22 -8.34 1.42 4.39
CA ALA A 22 -7.30 0.40 4.49
C ALA A 22 -5.96 0.99 4.98
N ASN A 23 -5.58 2.17 4.49
CA ASN A 23 -4.39 2.88 4.93
C ASN A 23 -4.52 3.40 6.38
N GLU A 24 -5.69 3.88 6.79
CA GLU A 24 -5.98 4.21 8.20
C GLU A 24 -5.76 2.99 9.10
N CYS A 25 -6.27 1.81 8.68
CA CYS A 25 -6.06 0.56 9.40
C CYS A 25 -4.57 0.24 9.53
N ALA A 26 -3.82 0.30 8.43
CA ALA A 26 -2.39 0.00 8.40
C ALA A 26 -1.58 0.94 9.32
N MET A 27 -1.83 2.25 9.27
CA MET A 27 -1.14 3.23 10.09
C MET A 27 -1.51 3.11 11.59
N LYS A 28 -2.78 2.81 11.91
CA LYS A 28 -3.19 2.52 13.28
C LYS A 28 -2.53 1.24 13.79
N LEU A 29 -2.47 0.21 12.95
CA LEU A 29 -1.79 -1.05 13.30
C LEU A 29 -0.31 -0.81 13.58
N ALA A 30 0.37 -0.02 12.77
CA ALA A 30 1.78 0.33 12.97
C ALA A 30 2.01 1.03 14.33
N ARG A 31 1.18 2.00 14.69
CA ARG A 31 1.25 2.67 15.99
C ARG A 31 1.00 1.71 17.15
N ARG A 32 0.04 0.80 16.99
CA ARG A 32 -0.30 -0.18 18.02
C ARG A 32 0.80 -1.22 18.22
N TRP A 33 1.39 -1.70 17.12
CA TRP A 33 2.49 -2.66 17.10
C TRP A 33 3.77 -2.08 17.70
N ALA A 34 4.14 -0.87 17.32
CA ALA A 34 5.37 -0.23 17.75
C ALA A 34 5.34 0.22 19.23
N GLY A 35 4.15 0.37 19.82
CA GLY A 35 3.98 0.77 21.20
C GLY A 35 4.09 2.28 21.45
N ARG A 36 4.03 2.67 22.73
CA ARG A 36 4.03 4.07 23.13
C ARG A 36 5.30 4.80 22.71
N GLY A 37 5.15 6.03 22.21
CA GLY A 37 6.24 6.89 21.76
C GLY A 37 6.57 6.72 20.28
N ARG A 38 6.25 5.58 19.67
CA ARG A 38 6.52 5.30 18.27
C ARG A 38 5.21 5.43 17.45
N HIS A 39 4.95 6.63 16.96
CA HIS A 39 3.68 6.97 16.30
C HIS A 39 3.87 7.63 14.93
N VAL A 40 5.10 7.94 14.56
CA VAL A 40 5.41 8.58 13.29
C VAL A 40 5.41 7.55 12.16
N VAL A 41 4.77 7.91 11.05
CA VAL A 41 4.82 7.18 9.78
C VAL A 41 5.56 8.05 8.77
N VAL A 42 6.57 7.48 8.11
CA VAL A 42 7.31 8.15 7.04
C VAL A 42 6.73 7.74 5.71
N SER A 43 6.45 8.71 4.84
CA SER A 43 6.07 8.51 3.44
C SER A 43 6.95 9.35 2.51
N THR A 44 6.66 9.35 1.21
CA THR A 44 7.46 10.08 0.24
C THR A 44 6.71 11.25 -0.38
N TYR A 45 7.40 12.32 -0.74
CA TYR A 45 6.83 13.37 -1.59
C TYR A 45 6.32 12.78 -2.90
N GLY A 46 5.19 13.30 -3.40
CA GLY A 46 4.51 12.78 -4.57
C GLY A 46 3.56 11.60 -4.29
N SER A 47 3.60 10.99 -3.10
CA SER A 47 2.71 9.88 -2.75
C SER A 47 1.24 10.29 -2.64
N PHE A 48 0.35 9.29 -2.73
CA PHE A 48 -1.07 9.47 -2.49
C PHE A 48 -1.64 8.28 -1.70
N HIS A 49 -2.05 8.53 -0.44
CA HIS A 49 -2.54 7.49 0.46
C HIS A 49 -4.02 7.65 0.85
N GLY A 50 -4.67 8.74 0.45
CA GLY A 50 -6.10 8.96 0.68
C GLY A 50 -6.48 10.40 1.00
N ARG A 51 -7.76 10.58 1.37
CA ARG A 51 -8.38 11.89 1.61
C ARG A 51 -8.97 12.04 3.02
N THR A 52 -8.90 11.03 3.88
CA THR A 52 -9.19 11.20 5.31
C THR A 52 -8.07 11.99 5.98
N MET A 53 -8.31 12.57 7.15
CA MET A 53 -7.33 13.48 7.74
C MET A 53 -5.95 12.84 7.97
N ALA A 54 -5.89 11.60 8.43
CA ALA A 54 -4.61 10.91 8.64
C ALA A 54 -3.97 10.46 7.30
N THR A 55 -4.73 9.90 6.36
CA THR A 55 -4.20 9.53 5.05
C THR A 55 -3.85 10.74 4.19
N LEU A 56 -4.55 11.86 4.37
CA LEU A 56 -4.19 13.11 3.74
C LEU A 56 -2.86 13.63 4.32
N ALA A 57 -2.68 13.56 5.64
CA ALA A 57 -1.42 13.94 6.28
C ALA A 57 -0.25 13.04 5.84
N ALA A 58 -0.50 11.74 5.59
CA ALA A 58 0.48 10.81 5.03
C ALA A 58 0.77 11.03 3.53
N THR A 59 -0.18 11.64 2.79
CA THR A 59 -0.02 11.95 1.36
C THR A 59 1.02 13.05 1.16
N GLY A 60 2.11 12.75 0.44
CA GLY A 60 3.26 13.66 0.26
C GLY A 60 3.03 14.77 -0.76
N GLN A 61 1.87 15.39 -0.77
CA GLN A 61 1.49 16.46 -1.70
C GLN A 61 1.03 17.72 -0.94
N PRO A 62 1.95 18.61 -0.54
CA PRO A 62 1.65 19.77 0.31
C PRO A 62 0.52 20.67 -0.16
N ALA A 63 0.32 20.80 -1.48
CA ALA A 63 -0.79 21.58 -2.03
C ALA A 63 -2.18 21.05 -1.61
N LYS A 64 -2.28 19.75 -1.32
CA LYS A 64 -3.52 19.13 -0.85
C LYS A 64 -3.75 19.36 0.66
N HIS A 65 -2.72 19.68 1.42
CA HIS A 65 -2.79 19.95 2.86
C HIS A 65 -3.31 21.36 3.18
N GLY A 66 -2.90 22.34 2.38
CA GLY A 66 -3.17 23.76 2.65
C GLY A 66 -4.61 24.09 3.04
N PRO A 67 -5.63 23.62 2.30
CA PRO A 67 -7.04 23.90 2.61
C PRO A 67 -7.54 23.33 3.95
N PHE A 68 -6.82 22.34 4.51
CA PHE A 68 -7.25 21.59 5.70
C PHE A 68 -6.29 21.71 6.90
N ALA A 69 -5.32 22.62 6.79
CA ALA A 69 -4.35 22.84 7.87
C ALA A 69 -5.03 23.37 9.14
N PRO A 70 -4.55 23.03 10.37
CA PRO A 70 -3.37 22.21 10.61
C PRO A 70 -3.62 20.71 10.37
N MET A 71 -2.63 20.04 9.77
CA MET A 71 -2.69 18.60 9.56
C MET A 71 -2.41 17.84 10.87
N PRO A 72 -2.93 16.61 11.03
CA PRO A 72 -2.56 15.75 12.15
C PRO A 72 -1.04 15.51 12.21
N ASP A 73 -0.49 15.53 13.42
CA ASP A 73 0.90 15.20 13.68
C ASP A 73 1.21 13.70 13.48
N GLY A 74 2.51 13.38 13.34
CA GLY A 74 2.99 12.02 13.24
C GLY A 74 3.20 11.53 11.81
N TYR A 75 3.40 12.45 10.86
CA TYR A 75 3.73 12.13 9.46
C TYR A 75 4.96 12.92 9.02
N ARG A 76 5.90 12.22 8.34
CA ARG A 76 7.08 12.83 7.73
C ARG A 76 7.15 12.46 6.26
N HIS A 77 7.67 13.37 5.44
CA HIS A 77 7.82 13.13 4.01
C HIS A 77 9.29 13.27 3.62
N VAL A 78 9.76 12.31 2.82
CA VAL A 78 11.12 12.30 2.28
C VAL A 78 11.09 12.33 0.76
N ALA A 79 12.20 12.63 0.11
CA ALA A 79 12.31 12.60 -1.33
C ALA A 79 12.07 11.18 -1.86
N TRP A 80 11.38 11.08 -3.00
CA TRP A 80 11.19 9.81 -3.71
C TRP A 80 12.53 9.28 -4.19
N ALA A 81 12.73 7.96 -4.09
CA ALA A 81 13.94 7.25 -4.50
C ALA A 81 15.23 7.70 -3.79
N ASP A 82 15.13 8.31 -2.61
CA ASP A 82 16.28 8.75 -1.79
C ASP A 82 16.31 7.99 -0.47
N LEU A 83 17.09 6.90 -0.43
CA LEU A 83 17.25 6.06 0.75
C LEU A 83 17.98 6.78 1.87
N ALA A 84 18.96 7.65 1.55
CA ALA A 84 19.72 8.41 2.55
C ALA A 84 18.82 9.44 3.25
N HIS A 85 17.95 10.12 2.49
CA HIS A 85 16.95 11.02 3.08
C HIS A 85 15.96 10.25 3.95
N LEU A 86 15.52 9.06 3.52
CA LEU A 86 14.65 8.20 4.34
C LEU A 86 15.34 7.81 5.64
N GLU A 87 16.60 7.35 5.59
CA GLU A 87 17.34 6.97 6.78
C GLU A 87 17.49 8.13 7.77
N SER A 88 17.78 9.34 7.27
CA SER A 88 17.92 10.54 8.10
C SER A 88 16.62 10.99 8.78
N ALA A 89 15.46 10.59 8.23
CA ALA A 89 14.14 10.91 8.79
C ALA A 89 13.68 9.90 9.85
N ILE A 90 14.40 8.81 10.06
CA ILE A 90 14.07 7.76 11.03
C ILE A 90 14.74 8.06 12.36
N ASP A 91 13.92 8.26 13.38
CA ASP A 91 14.33 8.33 14.79
C ASP A 91 13.51 7.36 15.65
N GLU A 92 13.65 7.42 16.96
CA GLU A 92 12.97 6.55 17.92
C GLU A 92 11.44 6.72 17.92
N THR A 93 10.90 7.75 17.32
CA THR A 93 9.43 7.99 17.23
C THR A 93 8.79 7.30 16.04
N VAL A 94 9.56 6.80 15.08
CA VAL A 94 9.05 6.18 13.85
C VAL A 94 8.56 4.76 14.11
N SER A 95 7.38 4.44 13.60
CA SER A 95 6.74 3.12 13.66
C SER A 95 6.78 2.37 12.32
N ALA A 96 6.68 3.09 11.21
CA ALA A 96 6.54 2.49 9.89
C ALA A 96 7.00 3.43 8.78
N VAL A 97 7.32 2.83 7.64
CA VAL A 97 7.40 3.48 6.33
C VAL A 97 6.21 3.02 5.49
N ILE A 98 5.45 3.94 4.91
CA ILE A 98 4.39 3.66 3.93
C ILE A 98 4.81 4.14 2.55
N ILE A 99 4.72 3.28 1.55
CA ILE A 99 5.14 3.58 0.19
C ILE A 99 4.28 2.85 -0.84
N GLU A 100 4.07 3.48 -1.99
CA GLU A 100 3.51 2.82 -3.18
C GLU A 100 4.67 2.17 -3.96
N PRO A 101 4.56 0.92 -4.45
CA PRO A 101 5.58 0.36 -5.36
C PRO A 101 5.75 1.16 -6.65
N ILE A 102 4.68 1.80 -7.09
CA ILE A 102 4.66 2.80 -8.17
C ILE A 102 3.79 3.95 -7.70
N GLN A 103 4.33 5.16 -7.59
CA GLN A 103 3.49 6.33 -7.33
C GLN A 103 2.57 6.56 -8.53
N GLY A 104 1.28 6.23 -8.36
CA GLY A 104 0.32 6.28 -9.45
C GLY A 104 -0.22 7.69 -9.69
N GLU A 105 -0.89 8.25 -8.69
CA GLU A 105 -1.51 9.60 -8.78
C GLU A 105 -0.47 10.71 -8.89
N GLY A 106 0.71 10.52 -8.33
CA GLY A 106 1.83 11.45 -8.39
C GLY A 106 2.53 11.57 -9.75
N GLY A 107 2.19 10.73 -10.74
CA GLY A 107 2.75 10.84 -12.10
C GLY A 107 3.34 9.55 -12.69
N VAL A 108 2.99 8.40 -12.14
CA VAL A 108 3.47 7.07 -12.56
C VAL A 108 5.00 6.94 -12.45
N HIS A 109 5.49 6.99 -11.22
CA HIS A 109 6.91 6.85 -10.90
C HIS A 109 7.17 5.47 -10.29
N PRO A 110 7.71 4.49 -11.03
CA PRO A 110 8.11 3.19 -10.49
C PRO A 110 9.25 3.33 -9.48
N ALA A 111 9.17 2.60 -8.38
CA ALA A 111 10.30 2.40 -7.50
C ALA A 111 11.31 1.46 -8.15
N ASP A 112 12.60 1.79 -8.04
CA ASP A 112 13.65 0.85 -8.37
C ASP A 112 13.60 -0.34 -7.40
N PRO A 113 13.75 -1.60 -7.86
CA PRO A 113 13.80 -2.76 -6.98
C PRO A 113 14.85 -2.64 -5.87
N GLU A 114 16.03 -2.05 -6.14
CA GLU A 114 17.06 -1.82 -5.14
C GLU A 114 16.62 -0.82 -4.06
N TYR A 115 15.82 0.18 -4.44
CA TYR A 115 15.25 1.14 -3.50
C TYR A 115 14.25 0.45 -2.56
N LEU A 116 13.33 -0.37 -3.06
CA LEU A 116 12.40 -1.15 -2.24
C LEU A 116 13.13 -2.14 -1.32
N ALA A 117 14.15 -2.84 -1.83
CA ALA A 117 14.99 -3.71 -1.03
C ALA A 117 15.76 -2.93 0.04
N GLY A 118 16.23 -1.72 -0.26
CA GLY A 118 16.86 -0.81 0.70
C GLY A 118 15.91 -0.39 1.82
N ILE A 119 14.67 -0.05 1.50
CA ILE A 119 13.62 0.25 2.50
C ILE A 119 13.36 -0.97 3.38
N ARG A 120 13.28 -2.18 2.81
CA ARG A 120 13.07 -3.41 3.58
C ARG A 120 14.18 -3.62 4.59
N ARG A 121 15.46 -3.54 4.15
CA ARG A 121 16.62 -3.66 5.06
C ARG A 121 16.57 -2.63 6.17
N LEU A 122 16.30 -1.36 5.84
CA LEU A 122 16.22 -0.28 6.80
C LEU A 122 15.09 -0.51 7.83
N CYS A 123 13.94 -0.99 7.39
CA CYS A 123 12.85 -1.35 8.28
C CYS A 123 13.24 -2.50 9.23
N ASP A 124 13.94 -3.53 8.73
CA ASP A 124 14.41 -4.65 9.54
C ASP A 124 15.44 -4.17 10.59
N GLU A 125 16.45 -3.39 10.19
CA GLU A 125 17.51 -2.88 11.06
C GLU A 125 16.99 -1.94 12.18
N ARG A 126 15.95 -1.17 11.86
CA ARG A 126 15.36 -0.18 12.78
C ARG A 126 14.10 -0.67 13.49
N ASN A 127 13.70 -1.93 13.25
CA ASN A 127 12.46 -2.52 13.78
C ASN A 127 11.22 -1.64 13.46
N LEU A 128 11.01 -1.38 12.18
CA LEU A 128 9.88 -0.64 11.60
C LEU A 128 9.02 -1.57 10.76
N LEU A 129 7.73 -1.23 10.61
CA LEU A 129 6.90 -1.90 9.62
C LEU A 129 7.11 -1.29 8.23
N MET A 130 7.25 -2.16 7.23
CA MET A 130 7.14 -1.79 5.83
C MET A 130 5.69 -1.98 5.38
N ILE A 131 4.99 -0.86 5.11
CA ILE A 131 3.62 -0.84 4.61
C ILE A 131 3.68 -0.55 3.11
N LEU A 132 3.16 -1.46 2.29
CA LEU A 132 3.01 -1.23 0.85
C LEU A 132 1.57 -0.89 0.51
N ASP A 133 1.38 0.32 -0.03
CA ASP A 133 0.11 0.78 -0.56
C ASP A 133 -0.05 0.25 -1.99
N GLU A 134 -0.74 -0.85 -2.11
CA GLU A 134 -1.06 -1.54 -3.36
C GLU A 134 -2.49 -1.24 -3.86
N VAL A 135 -3.07 -0.15 -3.36
CA VAL A 135 -4.42 0.28 -3.75
C VAL A 135 -4.55 0.50 -5.25
N GLN A 136 -3.48 0.94 -5.91
CA GLN A 136 -3.45 1.12 -7.36
C GLN A 136 -2.62 0.07 -8.09
N THR A 137 -1.51 -0.34 -7.54
CA THR A 137 -0.54 -1.24 -8.19
C THR A 137 -0.89 -2.70 -8.07
N GLY A 138 -1.68 -3.07 -7.07
CA GLY A 138 -2.07 -4.45 -6.82
C GLY A 138 -3.12 -5.01 -7.78
N LEU A 139 -3.41 -6.28 -7.57
CA LEU A 139 -4.46 -7.01 -8.26
C LEU A 139 -4.29 -7.00 -9.78
N GLY A 140 -3.12 -7.44 -10.24
CA GLY A 140 -2.83 -7.67 -11.64
C GLY A 140 -2.42 -6.45 -12.46
N ARG A 141 -2.49 -5.22 -11.89
CA ARG A 141 -2.26 -3.98 -12.62
C ARG A 141 -0.90 -3.92 -13.33
N THR A 142 0.14 -4.44 -12.70
CA THR A 142 1.53 -4.35 -13.18
C THR A 142 2.01 -5.60 -13.92
N GLY A 143 1.13 -6.59 -14.09
CA GLY A 143 1.48 -7.89 -14.68
C GLY A 143 1.87 -8.95 -13.66
N GLU A 144 1.95 -8.60 -12.38
CA GLU A 144 2.00 -9.49 -11.22
C GLU A 144 0.77 -9.26 -10.35
N TRP A 145 0.48 -10.14 -9.38
CA TRP A 145 -0.63 -9.93 -8.45
C TRP A 145 -0.45 -8.64 -7.65
N PHE A 146 0.79 -8.33 -7.26
CA PHE A 146 1.13 -7.11 -6.52
C PHE A 146 2.39 -6.48 -7.09
N GLY A 147 2.46 -5.15 -7.08
CA GLY A 147 3.59 -4.40 -7.64
C GLY A 147 4.91 -4.70 -6.95
N PHE A 148 4.91 -5.00 -5.65
CA PHE A 148 6.13 -5.33 -4.92
C PHE A 148 6.79 -6.65 -5.37
N GLN A 149 6.06 -7.54 -6.02
CA GLN A 149 6.61 -8.81 -6.51
C GLN A 149 7.67 -8.63 -7.60
N HIS A 150 7.71 -7.44 -8.24
CA HIS A 150 8.80 -7.09 -9.14
C HIS A 150 10.14 -6.83 -8.44
N ALA A 151 10.13 -6.58 -7.13
CA ALA A 151 11.32 -6.25 -6.35
C ALA A 151 11.76 -7.36 -5.37
N ASP A 152 11.05 -8.48 -5.34
CA ASP A 152 11.31 -9.62 -4.44
C ASP A 152 11.46 -9.19 -2.96
N VAL A 153 10.58 -8.31 -2.50
CA VAL A 153 10.53 -7.86 -1.10
C VAL A 153 9.33 -8.45 -0.38
N ALA A 154 9.45 -8.66 0.93
CA ALA A 154 8.36 -9.16 1.78
C ALA A 154 7.86 -8.04 2.71
N PRO A 155 6.73 -7.37 2.39
CA PRO A 155 6.15 -6.34 3.25
C PRO A 155 5.60 -6.93 4.54
N ASP A 156 5.44 -6.09 5.57
CA ASP A 156 4.78 -6.47 6.81
C ASP A 156 3.27 -6.22 6.74
N VAL A 157 2.86 -5.20 5.98
CA VAL A 157 1.47 -4.81 5.77
C VAL A 157 1.27 -4.43 4.30
N VAL A 158 0.14 -4.87 3.72
CA VAL A 158 -0.28 -4.51 2.35
C VAL A 158 -1.71 -3.99 2.38
N THR A 159 -1.92 -2.83 1.78
CA THR A 159 -3.26 -2.27 1.59
C THR A 159 -3.71 -2.38 0.15
N MET A 160 -4.98 -2.69 -0.08
CA MET A 160 -5.55 -2.87 -1.41
C MET A 160 -7.00 -2.41 -1.47
N ALA A 161 -7.44 -1.97 -2.64
CA ALA A 161 -8.82 -1.54 -2.91
C ALA A 161 -9.09 -1.59 -4.43
N LYS A 162 -9.74 -0.57 -4.98
CA LYS A 162 -10.01 -0.37 -6.43
C LYS A 162 -10.43 -1.66 -7.14
N ALA A 163 -9.48 -2.35 -7.79
CA ALA A 163 -9.75 -3.56 -8.54
C ALA A 163 -10.33 -4.70 -7.69
N LEU A 164 -10.11 -4.69 -6.36
CA LEU A 164 -10.61 -5.74 -5.46
C LEU A 164 -12.11 -5.97 -5.58
N GLY A 165 -12.88 -4.89 -5.66
CA GLY A 165 -14.34 -4.96 -5.75
C GLY A 165 -14.88 -4.77 -7.16
N ASN A 166 -14.03 -4.43 -8.14
CA ASN A 166 -14.41 -4.15 -9.53
C ASN A 166 -15.65 -3.23 -9.66
N GLY A 167 -15.66 -2.14 -8.86
CA GLY A 167 -16.76 -1.16 -8.81
C GLY A 167 -17.59 -1.20 -7.52
N VAL A 168 -17.50 -2.28 -6.74
CA VAL A 168 -18.14 -2.38 -5.41
C VAL A 168 -17.18 -1.84 -4.34
N PRO A 169 -17.67 -1.06 -3.36
CA PRO A 169 -16.81 -0.46 -2.34
C PRO A 169 -16.29 -1.52 -1.34
N ILE A 170 -15.07 -1.96 -1.57
CA ILE A 170 -14.32 -2.84 -0.66
C ILE A 170 -12.84 -2.52 -0.71
N SER A 171 -12.20 -2.63 0.42
CA SER A 171 -10.75 -2.58 0.57
C SER A 171 -10.29 -3.59 1.60
N ALA A 172 -9.00 -3.86 1.63
CA ALA A 172 -8.39 -4.77 2.58
C ALA A 172 -7.06 -4.23 3.07
N CYS A 173 -6.79 -4.44 4.35
CA CYS A 173 -5.49 -4.33 4.97
C CYS A 173 -5.06 -5.73 5.39
N TRP A 174 -4.06 -6.28 4.72
CA TRP A 174 -3.41 -7.52 5.11
C TRP A 174 -2.17 -7.21 5.94
N ALA A 175 -1.92 -7.99 6.96
CA ALA A 175 -0.71 -7.91 7.75
C ALA A 175 -0.23 -9.32 8.15
N LYS A 176 1.10 -9.50 8.29
CA LYS A 176 1.67 -10.70 8.88
C LYS A 176 1.00 -11.00 10.22
N ALA A 177 0.81 -12.27 10.56
CA ALA A 177 0.04 -12.68 11.75
C ALA A 177 0.60 -12.07 13.05
N GLU A 178 1.92 -12.03 13.20
CA GLU A 178 2.59 -11.43 14.35
C GLU A 178 2.38 -9.91 14.45
N VAL A 179 2.22 -9.22 13.32
CA VAL A 179 1.90 -7.79 13.28
C VAL A 179 0.42 -7.58 13.58
N ALA A 180 -0.46 -8.36 12.93
CA ALA A 180 -1.91 -8.28 13.12
C ALA A 180 -2.33 -8.55 14.56
N ALA A 181 -1.60 -9.42 15.28
CA ALA A 181 -1.82 -9.74 16.69
C ALA A 181 -1.66 -8.54 17.64
N ALA A 182 -1.09 -7.44 17.19
CA ALA A 182 -1.02 -6.21 17.98
C ALA A 182 -2.40 -5.59 18.21
N PHE A 183 -3.35 -5.72 17.27
CA PHE A 183 -4.72 -5.28 17.48
C PHE A 183 -5.45 -6.18 18.46
N GLN A 184 -6.15 -5.55 19.40
CA GLN A 184 -7.03 -6.20 20.34
C GLN A 184 -8.50 -5.90 20.01
N PRO A 185 -9.45 -6.72 20.46
CA PRO A 185 -10.87 -6.43 20.29
C PRO A 185 -11.23 -5.00 20.77
N GLY A 186 -11.81 -4.20 19.86
CA GLY A 186 -12.17 -2.80 20.11
C GLY A 186 -11.16 -1.76 19.61
N ASP A 187 -9.93 -2.14 19.22
CA ASP A 187 -8.92 -1.19 18.74
C ASP A 187 -9.28 -0.60 17.37
N HIS A 188 -9.90 -1.39 16.50
CA HIS A 188 -10.30 -0.94 15.15
C HIS A 188 -11.59 -1.63 14.72
N ALA A 189 -12.46 -0.88 14.03
CA ALA A 189 -13.74 -1.38 13.52
C ALA A 189 -14.19 -0.58 12.29
N THR A 190 -15.14 -1.13 11.54
CA THR A 190 -15.83 -0.48 10.44
C THR A 190 -17.28 -0.96 10.41
N THR A 191 -18.21 -0.08 10.05
CA THR A 191 -19.64 -0.43 10.02
C THR A 191 -19.98 -1.38 8.88
N PHE A 192 -19.44 -1.13 7.69
CA PHE A 192 -19.80 -1.88 6.48
C PHE A 192 -18.66 -2.69 5.87
N GLY A 193 -17.44 -2.58 6.40
CA GLY A 193 -16.30 -3.33 5.88
C GLY A 193 -16.50 -4.84 6.06
N GLY A 194 -16.24 -5.59 4.99
CA GLY A 194 -16.40 -7.03 4.99
C GLY A 194 -17.85 -7.54 4.93
N ASN A 195 -18.81 -6.69 4.55
CA ASN A 195 -20.20 -7.13 4.40
C ASN A 195 -20.33 -8.22 3.32
N PRO A 196 -21.38 -9.08 3.40
CA PRO A 196 -21.53 -10.23 2.51
C PRO A 196 -21.60 -9.90 1.03
N LEU A 197 -22.24 -8.77 0.65
CA LEU A 197 -22.35 -8.35 -0.75
C LEU A 197 -20.97 -8.01 -1.33
N CYS A 198 -20.23 -7.14 -0.64
CA CYS A 198 -18.92 -6.67 -1.12
C CYS A 198 -17.88 -7.79 -1.12
N THR A 199 -17.89 -8.68 -0.12
CA THR A 199 -16.96 -9.83 -0.08
C THR A 199 -17.31 -10.88 -1.12
N ALA A 200 -18.58 -11.08 -1.45
CA ALA A 200 -19.00 -11.96 -2.56
C ALA A 200 -18.52 -11.40 -3.91
N ALA A 201 -18.69 -10.09 -4.14
CA ALA A 201 -18.19 -9.43 -5.34
C ALA A 201 -16.65 -9.53 -5.45
N ALA A 202 -15.92 -9.25 -4.37
CA ALA A 202 -14.48 -9.37 -4.36
C ALA A 202 -13.99 -10.80 -4.62
N ARG A 203 -14.68 -11.80 -4.06
CA ARG A 203 -14.38 -13.21 -4.32
C ARG A 203 -14.57 -13.55 -5.79
N ALA A 204 -15.72 -13.19 -6.37
CA ALA A 204 -15.99 -13.42 -7.79
C ALA A 204 -14.96 -12.70 -8.69
N THR A 205 -14.55 -11.48 -8.33
CA THR A 205 -13.50 -10.75 -9.05
C THR A 205 -12.19 -11.52 -9.04
N LEU A 206 -11.75 -11.99 -7.87
CA LEU A 206 -10.50 -12.74 -7.74
C LEU A 206 -10.56 -14.09 -8.47
N GLU A 207 -11.69 -14.81 -8.41
CA GLU A 207 -11.92 -16.06 -9.14
C GLU A 207 -11.77 -15.83 -10.66
N VAL A 208 -12.42 -14.82 -11.23
CA VAL A 208 -12.28 -14.46 -12.65
C VAL A 208 -10.83 -14.07 -12.99
N MET A 209 -10.17 -13.33 -12.13
CA MET A 209 -8.79 -12.91 -12.35
C MET A 209 -7.80 -14.10 -12.37
N GLU A 210 -8.03 -15.13 -11.55
CA GLU A 210 -7.26 -16.37 -11.56
C GLU A 210 -7.58 -17.21 -12.81
N ASP A 211 -8.86 -17.46 -13.08
CA ASP A 211 -9.33 -18.30 -14.19
C ASP A 211 -8.88 -17.76 -15.56
N GLU A 212 -8.84 -16.44 -15.69
CA GLU A 212 -8.50 -15.77 -16.95
C GLU A 212 -7.03 -15.32 -17.04
N ASP A 213 -6.22 -15.60 -16.05
CA ASP A 213 -4.83 -15.10 -15.94
C ASP A 213 -4.73 -13.58 -16.24
N VAL A 214 -5.50 -12.79 -15.50
CA VAL A 214 -5.52 -11.33 -15.71
C VAL A 214 -4.15 -10.67 -15.54
N PRO A 215 -3.29 -11.05 -14.56
CA PRO A 215 -1.93 -10.54 -14.49
C PRO A 215 -1.10 -10.85 -15.75
N GLY A 216 -1.16 -12.07 -16.27
CA GLY A 216 -0.47 -12.45 -17.51
C GLY A 216 -0.98 -11.70 -18.73
N LYS A 217 -2.30 -11.51 -18.85
CA LYS A 217 -2.91 -10.66 -19.90
C LYS A 217 -2.41 -9.22 -19.80
N ALA A 218 -2.33 -8.65 -18.60
CA ALA A 218 -1.84 -7.28 -18.39
C ALA A 218 -0.36 -7.15 -18.79
N ARG A 219 0.47 -8.15 -18.44
CA ARG A 219 1.89 -8.21 -18.84
C ARG A 219 2.03 -8.25 -20.37
N HIS A 220 1.26 -9.10 -21.04
CA HIS A 220 1.28 -9.22 -22.50
C HIS A 220 0.84 -7.92 -23.17
N ALA A 221 -0.30 -7.36 -22.79
CA ALA A 221 -0.80 -6.10 -23.35
C ALA A 221 0.17 -4.93 -23.11
N GLY A 222 0.77 -4.88 -21.92
CA GLY A 222 1.78 -3.89 -21.57
C GLY A 222 3.04 -3.97 -22.45
N ALA A 223 3.50 -5.17 -22.78
CA ALA A 223 4.63 -5.39 -23.67
C ALA A 223 4.31 -4.91 -25.11
N LEU A 224 3.13 -5.24 -25.63
CA LEU A 224 2.68 -4.77 -26.95
C LEU A 224 2.59 -3.24 -27.02
N LEU A 225 1.97 -2.62 -26.00
CA LEU A 225 1.82 -1.16 -25.94
C LEU A 225 3.19 -0.48 -25.85
N ARG A 226 4.10 -0.99 -25.04
CA ARG A 226 5.46 -0.47 -24.93
C ARG A 226 6.18 -0.52 -26.25
N GLY A 227 6.16 -1.66 -26.97
CA GLY A 227 6.78 -1.79 -28.29
C GLY A 227 6.24 -0.74 -29.27
N ALA A 228 4.92 -0.57 -29.35
CA ALA A 228 4.31 0.44 -30.22
C ALA A 228 4.69 1.89 -29.84
N LEU A 229 4.80 2.19 -28.54
CA LEU A 229 5.21 3.53 -28.08
C LEU A 229 6.70 3.80 -28.32
N GLU A 230 7.56 2.78 -28.26
CA GLU A 230 8.99 2.90 -28.55
C GLU A 230 9.23 3.24 -30.01
N GLU A 231 8.42 2.73 -30.94
CA GLU A 231 8.46 3.09 -32.36
C GLU A 231 8.14 4.57 -32.61
N LEU A 232 7.35 5.20 -31.73
CA LEU A 232 6.99 6.63 -31.84
C LEU A 232 8.05 7.59 -31.25
N ARG A 233 9.07 7.08 -30.53
CA ARG A 233 10.11 7.92 -29.91
C ARG A 233 11.03 8.65 -30.89
N GLY A 234 10.93 8.36 -32.17
CA GLY A 234 11.77 8.97 -33.23
C GLY A 234 11.01 9.92 -34.16
N VAL A 235 9.75 10.24 -33.87
CA VAL A 235 8.90 11.08 -34.74
C VAL A 235 8.76 12.50 -34.16
#